data_f647b37a2886fa620779055c25682720
#
_entry.id   f647b37a2886fa620779055c25682720
#
_cell.length_a   1.000
_cell.length_b   1.000
_cell.length_c   1.000
_cell.angle_alpha   90.00
_cell.angle_beta   90.00
_cell.angle_gamma   90.00
#
_symmetry.space_group_name_H-M   'P 1'
#
loop_
_entity.id
_entity.type
_entity.pdbx_description
1 polymer ?
#
loop_
_entity_poly.entity_id
_entity_poly.type
_entity_poly.pdbx_seq_one_letter_code
_entity_poly.pdbx_strand_id
1 'polypeptide(L)'
;MSIQRVIISGGGTGGHIYPAISIANAMQEIDSSIEFLFVGAEGKMEMEKVPKAGFKIIGLPIVGIQRTQVWKNLFFPFKLLKSLWLSVKILREFKPDVAVGVGGYASGPLLLAAKFLGIPYYIQEQNSFAGITNKALAAKAEHIFVAYP
;
A
#
# COMPACT_ATOMS: atom_id res chain seq x y z
N MET A 1 9.58 -10.30 -18.77
CA MET A 1 10.00 -10.44 -17.36
C MET A 1 8.82 -11.05 -16.59
N SER A 2 9.01 -12.20 -15.96
CA SER A 2 7.93 -12.80 -15.16
C SER A 2 7.90 -12.12 -13.79
N ILE A 3 6.71 -11.69 -13.34
CA ILE A 3 6.51 -11.14 -12.00
C ILE A 3 6.46 -12.31 -11.03
N GLN A 4 7.34 -12.33 -10.03
CA GLN A 4 7.40 -13.37 -9.01
C GLN A 4 7.05 -12.88 -7.62
N ARG A 5 7.31 -11.59 -7.32
CA ARG A 5 7.05 -10.98 -6.01
C ARG A 5 6.29 -9.68 -6.17
N VAL A 6 5.16 -9.60 -5.50
CA VAL A 6 4.28 -8.43 -5.52
C VAL A 6 4.09 -7.93 -4.09
N ILE A 7 4.34 -6.64 -3.87
CA ILE A 7 4.00 -5.99 -2.62
C ILE A 7 2.76 -5.13 -2.83
N ILE A 8 1.77 -5.28 -1.95
CA ILE A 8 0.51 -4.53 -2.03
C ILE A 8 0.33 -3.71 -0.76
N SER A 9 0.05 -2.43 -0.92
CA SER A 9 -0.19 -1.54 0.22
C SER A 9 -1.53 -0.83 0.10
N GLY A 10 -2.21 -0.82 1.22
CA GLY A 10 -3.47 -0.11 1.38
C GLY A 10 -4.14 -0.50 2.68
N GLY A 11 -5.20 0.18 3.00
CA GLY A 11 -5.97 -0.13 4.19
C GLY A 11 -6.55 1.09 4.88
N GLY A 12 -6.84 0.94 6.18
CA GLY A 12 -7.54 1.92 6.98
C GLY A 12 -9.06 1.80 6.87
N THR A 13 -9.57 1.33 5.76
CA THR A 13 -11.00 1.06 5.52
C THR A 13 -11.20 -0.18 4.65
N GLY A 14 -12.40 -0.78 4.72
CA GLY A 14 -12.78 -1.90 3.87
C GLY A 14 -12.72 -1.56 2.36
N GLY A 15 -13.00 -0.32 2.00
CA GLY A 15 -12.95 0.17 0.62
C GLY A 15 -11.55 0.09 -0.01
N HIS A 16 -10.49 0.02 0.80
CA HIS A 16 -9.13 -0.16 0.32
C HIS A 16 -8.65 -1.61 0.43
N ILE A 17 -8.96 -2.28 1.53
CA ILE A 17 -8.37 -3.59 1.78
C ILE A 17 -8.99 -4.72 0.96
N TYR A 18 -10.29 -4.69 0.72
CA TYR A 18 -10.94 -5.73 -0.09
C TYR A 18 -10.51 -5.69 -1.55
N PRO A 19 -10.39 -4.53 -2.22
CA PRO A 19 -9.76 -4.46 -3.56
C PRO A 19 -8.34 -5.00 -3.58
N ALA A 20 -7.52 -4.71 -2.55
CA ALA A 20 -6.16 -5.24 -2.44
C ALA A 20 -6.13 -6.77 -2.39
N ILE A 21 -6.98 -7.38 -1.56
CA ILE A 21 -7.11 -8.84 -1.45
C ILE A 21 -7.63 -9.44 -2.76
N SER A 22 -8.60 -8.80 -3.42
CA SER A 22 -9.14 -9.26 -4.70
C SER A 22 -8.07 -9.25 -5.81
N ILE A 23 -7.23 -8.23 -5.85
CA ILE A 23 -6.10 -8.16 -6.81
C ILE A 23 -5.14 -9.32 -6.58
N ALA A 24 -4.74 -9.57 -5.31
CA ALA A 24 -3.83 -10.66 -4.98
C ALA A 24 -4.40 -12.03 -5.36
N ASN A 25 -5.68 -12.27 -5.03
CA ASN A 25 -6.37 -13.52 -5.39
C ASN A 25 -6.42 -13.72 -6.91
N ALA A 26 -6.82 -12.69 -7.67
CA ALA A 26 -6.88 -12.77 -9.12
C ALA A 26 -5.50 -13.04 -9.74
N MET A 27 -4.44 -12.43 -9.22
CA MET A 27 -3.09 -12.70 -9.68
C MET A 27 -2.64 -14.13 -9.34
N GLN A 28 -3.00 -14.66 -8.16
CA GLN A 28 -2.71 -16.05 -7.78
C GLN A 28 -3.47 -17.07 -8.62
N GLU A 29 -4.67 -16.75 -9.07
CA GLU A 29 -5.42 -17.60 -10.02
C GLU A 29 -4.73 -17.70 -11.38
N ILE A 30 -4.07 -16.63 -11.81
CA ILE A 30 -3.31 -16.59 -13.07
C ILE A 30 -1.97 -17.31 -12.93
N ASP A 31 -1.27 -17.05 -11.83
CA ASP A 31 0.03 -17.67 -11.54
C ASP A 31 0.18 -17.88 -10.02
N SER A 32 0.00 -19.13 -9.59
CA SER A 32 0.08 -19.52 -8.18
C SER A 32 1.49 -19.45 -7.58
N SER A 33 2.52 -19.23 -8.39
CA SER A 33 3.91 -19.09 -7.93
C SER A 33 4.25 -17.70 -7.41
N ILE A 34 3.38 -16.71 -7.62
CA ILE A 34 3.61 -15.34 -7.18
C ILE A 34 3.57 -15.26 -5.65
N GLU A 35 4.62 -14.70 -5.07
CA GLU A 35 4.69 -14.36 -3.65
C GLU A 35 4.09 -12.98 -3.39
N PHE A 36 3.22 -12.87 -2.40
CA PHE A 36 2.61 -11.61 -1.98
C PHE A 36 3.05 -11.22 -0.58
N LEU A 37 3.33 -9.93 -0.41
CA LEU A 37 3.48 -9.28 0.88
C LEU A 37 2.58 -8.04 0.93
N PHE A 38 1.78 -7.94 1.98
CA PHE A 38 0.97 -6.76 2.24
C PHE A 38 1.67 -5.82 3.22
N VAL A 39 1.41 -4.53 3.06
CA VAL A 39 1.85 -3.50 4.00
C VAL A 39 0.65 -2.63 4.35
N GLY A 40 0.31 -2.57 5.61
CA GLY A 40 -0.83 -1.84 6.15
C GLY A 40 -0.45 -0.89 7.29
N ALA A 41 -1.42 -0.22 7.86
CA ALA A 41 -1.23 0.62 9.04
C ALA A 41 -1.48 -0.19 10.32
N GLU A 42 -0.57 -0.09 11.29
CA GLU A 42 -0.71 -0.76 12.58
C GLU A 42 -2.06 -0.43 13.25
N GLY A 43 -2.67 -1.44 13.87
CA GLY A 43 -3.94 -1.29 14.60
C GLY A 43 -5.17 -1.03 13.70
N LYS A 44 -5.06 -1.22 12.41
CA LYS A 44 -6.17 -1.10 11.46
C LYS A 44 -6.69 -2.47 11.02
N MET A 45 -7.85 -2.47 10.39
CA MET A 45 -8.56 -3.70 10.03
C MET A 45 -7.78 -4.62 9.08
N GLU A 46 -6.89 -4.08 8.27
CA GLU A 46 -6.05 -4.86 7.37
C GLU A 46 -5.15 -5.83 8.12
N MET A 47 -4.69 -5.49 9.32
CA MET A 47 -3.85 -6.36 10.15
C MET A 47 -4.56 -7.66 10.56
N GLU A 48 -5.89 -7.68 10.53
CA GLU A 48 -6.72 -8.86 10.78
C GLU A 48 -7.23 -9.51 9.48
N LYS A 49 -7.70 -8.68 8.54
CA LYS A 49 -8.37 -9.17 7.32
C LYS A 49 -7.41 -9.84 6.34
N VAL A 50 -6.21 -9.30 6.17
CA VAL A 50 -5.21 -9.84 5.24
C VAL A 50 -4.72 -11.24 5.68
N PRO A 51 -4.34 -11.47 6.94
CA PRO A 51 -4.00 -12.83 7.39
C PRO A 51 -5.15 -13.82 7.26
N LYS A 52 -6.40 -13.40 7.52
CA LYS A 52 -7.58 -14.26 7.31
C LYS A 52 -7.80 -14.64 5.85
N ALA A 53 -7.33 -13.80 4.92
CA ALA A 53 -7.35 -14.10 3.49
C ALA A 53 -6.16 -14.98 3.03
N GLY A 54 -5.25 -15.33 3.93
CA GLY A 54 -4.10 -16.22 3.65
C GLY A 54 -2.82 -15.49 3.24
N PHE A 55 -2.74 -14.16 3.38
CA PHE A 55 -1.57 -13.38 3.01
C PHE A 55 -0.79 -12.86 4.22
N LYS A 56 0.52 -12.68 4.04
CA LYS A 56 1.38 -12.04 5.03
C LYS A 56 1.21 -10.52 4.98
N ILE A 57 1.26 -9.87 6.15
CA ILE A 57 1.18 -8.41 6.26
C ILE A 57 2.19 -7.88 7.27
N ILE A 58 2.75 -6.71 6.98
CA ILE A 58 3.59 -5.93 7.89
C ILE A 58 2.89 -4.60 8.14
N GLY A 59 2.81 -4.18 9.41
CA GLY A 59 2.24 -2.90 9.81
C GLY A 59 3.27 -1.78 9.82
N LEU A 60 2.87 -0.60 9.33
CA LEU A 60 3.62 0.64 9.48
C LEU A 60 3.00 1.49 10.60
N PRO A 61 3.80 2.21 11.40
CA PRO A 61 3.30 3.08 12.49
C PRO A 61 2.68 4.39 11.97
N ILE A 62 2.11 4.37 10.77
CA ILE A 62 1.48 5.52 10.14
C ILE A 62 0.02 5.63 10.59
N VAL A 63 -0.44 6.86 10.79
CA VAL A 63 -1.83 7.18 11.10
C VAL A 63 -2.30 8.30 10.17
N GLY A 64 -3.61 8.40 9.97
CA GLY A 64 -4.17 9.53 9.25
C GLY A 64 -4.04 10.84 10.02
N ILE A 65 -3.99 11.94 9.28
CA ILE A 65 -4.02 13.28 9.86
C ILE A 65 -5.37 13.50 10.54
N GLN A 66 -5.31 13.82 11.83
CA GLN A 66 -6.51 14.11 12.63
C GLN A 66 -7.01 15.52 12.32
N ARG A 67 -8.22 15.63 11.76
CA ARG A 67 -8.82 16.92 11.40
C ARG A 67 -9.45 17.64 12.58
N THR A 68 -9.96 16.88 13.55
CA THR A 68 -10.67 17.42 14.72
C THR A 68 -9.77 17.63 15.93
N GLN A 69 -8.71 16.85 16.07
CA GLN A 69 -7.76 16.91 17.18
C GLN A 69 -6.35 17.17 16.64
N VAL A 70 -6.15 18.40 16.15
CA VAL A 70 -4.93 18.81 15.42
C VAL A 70 -3.66 18.61 16.24
N TRP A 71 -3.71 18.73 17.57
CA TRP A 71 -2.56 18.50 18.44
C TRP A 71 -2.00 17.06 18.39
N LYS A 72 -2.84 16.07 18.03
CA LYS A 72 -2.39 14.68 17.79
C LYS A 72 -1.50 14.53 16.56
N ASN A 73 -1.48 15.51 15.67
CA ASN A 73 -0.63 15.52 14.50
C ASN A 73 0.82 15.91 14.80
N LEU A 74 1.12 16.34 16.01
CA LEU A 74 2.48 16.76 16.42
C LEU A 74 3.54 15.68 16.13
N PHE A 75 3.18 14.41 16.32
CA PHE A 75 4.06 13.26 16.06
C PHE A 75 3.96 12.69 14.64
N PHE A 76 3.07 13.25 13.81
CA PHE A 76 2.86 12.76 12.45
C PHE A 76 4.15 12.78 11.59
N PRO A 77 4.97 13.84 11.57
CA PRO A 77 6.21 13.85 10.81
C PRO A 77 7.16 12.73 11.22
N PHE A 78 7.29 12.44 12.50
CA PHE A 78 8.13 11.35 13.01
C PHE A 78 7.61 9.97 12.61
N LYS A 79 6.29 9.77 12.71
CA LYS A 79 5.64 8.52 12.25
C LYS A 79 5.79 8.34 10.75
N LEU A 80 5.68 9.40 9.96
CA LEU A 80 5.89 9.37 8.52
C LEU A 80 7.33 8.99 8.19
N LEU A 81 8.32 9.62 8.79
CA LEU A 81 9.75 9.31 8.58
C LEU A 81 10.07 7.87 8.98
N LYS A 82 9.57 7.41 10.11
CA LYS A 82 9.73 6.01 10.56
C LYS A 82 9.09 5.04 9.56
N SER A 83 7.89 5.36 9.07
CA SER A 83 7.19 4.54 8.09
C SER A 83 7.91 4.49 6.74
N LEU A 84 8.51 5.60 6.30
CA LEU A 84 9.36 5.64 5.10
C LEU A 84 10.61 4.77 5.27
N TRP A 85 11.30 4.88 6.39
CA TRP A 85 12.48 4.06 6.69
C TRP A 85 12.14 2.57 6.72
N LEU A 86 11.05 2.20 7.41
CA LEU A 86 10.55 0.82 7.44
C LEU A 86 10.16 0.33 6.04
N SER A 87 9.50 1.16 5.24
CA SER A 87 9.13 0.82 3.86
C SER A 87 10.37 0.52 3.02
N VAL A 88 11.41 1.33 3.11
CA VAL A 88 12.69 1.07 2.41
C VAL A 88 13.29 -0.26 2.87
N LYS A 89 13.28 -0.54 4.18
CA LYS A 89 13.79 -1.80 4.73
C LYS A 89 12.99 -3.00 4.19
N ILE A 90 11.66 -2.95 4.25
CA ILE A 90 10.76 -4.00 3.76
C ILE A 90 11.02 -4.27 2.27
N LEU A 91 11.09 -3.22 1.45
CA LEU A 91 11.31 -3.34 0.01
C LEU A 91 12.68 -3.95 -0.32
N ARG A 92 13.72 -3.61 0.43
CA ARG A 92 15.06 -4.20 0.26
C ARG A 92 15.14 -5.65 0.68
N GLU A 93 14.40 -6.05 1.71
CA GLU A 93 14.36 -7.43 2.21
C GLU A 93 13.49 -8.32 1.31
N PHE A 94 12.29 -7.88 0.97
CA PHE A 94 11.35 -8.65 0.15
C PHE A 94 11.73 -8.66 -1.33
N LYS A 95 12.35 -7.58 -1.83
CA LYS A 95 12.76 -7.40 -3.24
C LYS A 95 11.62 -7.65 -4.23
N PRO A 96 10.50 -6.90 -4.14
CA PRO A 96 9.39 -7.08 -5.05
C PRO A 96 9.77 -6.66 -6.47
N ASP A 97 9.19 -7.32 -7.46
CA ASP A 97 9.26 -6.92 -8.87
C ASP A 97 8.38 -5.70 -9.13
N VAL A 98 7.25 -5.63 -8.43
CA VAL A 98 6.29 -4.52 -8.56
C VAL A 98 5.65 -4.21 -7.21
N ALA A 99 5.24 -2.95 -7.04
CA ALA A 99 4.45 -2.49 -5.91
C ALA A 99 3.07 -2.01 -6.38
N VAL A 100 2.03 -2.31 -5.61
CA VAL A 100 0.66 -1.90 -5.89
C VAL A 100 0.12 -1.10 -4.70
N GLY A 101 -0.36 0.11 -4.95
CA GLY A 101 -1.04 0.92 -3.94
C GLY A 101 -2.53 1.02 -4.24
N VAL A 102 -3.35 0.68 -3.25
CA VAL A 102 -4.82 0.76 -3.37
C VAL A 102 -5.41 1.91 -2.55
N GLY A 103 -4.57 2.77 -2.01
CA GLY A 103 -4.96 3.88 -1.15
C GLY A 103 -4.89 3.56 0.34
N GLY A 104 -5.16 4.57 1.16
CA GLY A 104 -4.98 4.49 2.61
C GLY A 104 -3.62 4.99 3.09
N TYR A 105 -3.44 5.02 4.41
CA TYR A 105 -2.30 5.71 5.03
C TYR A 105 -0.95 5.04 4.77
N ALA A 106 -0.91 3.71 4.71
CA ALA A 106 0.32 2.95 4.50
C ALA A 106 0.82 2.99 3.05
N SER A 107 -0.09 3.21 2.10
CA SER A 107 0.21 3.25 0.66
C SER A 107 1.19 4.37 0.31
N GLY A 108 1.06 5.54 0.95
CA GLY A 108 1.93 6.69 0.70
C GLY A 108 3.41 6.41 0.96
N PRO A 109 3.80 6.07 2.19
CA PRO A 109 5.18 5.74 2.51
C PRO A 109 5.75 4.60 1.68
N LEU A 110 4.98 3.54 1.45
CA LEU A 110 5.46 2.40 0.68
C LEU A 110 5.74 2.76 -0.79
N LEU A 111 4.78 3.38 -1.48
CA LEU A 111 4.97 3.74 -2.88
C LEU A 111 6.03 4.83 -3.07
N LEU A 112 6.16 5.75 -2.12
CA LEU A 112 7.23 6.74 -2.15
C LEU A 112 8.60 6.07 -2.01
N ALA A 113 8.75 5.09 -1.12
CA ALA A 113 9.95 4.31 -0.99
C ALA A 113 10.24 3.47 -2.24
N ALA A 114 9.22 2.85 -2.85
CA ALA A 114 9.34 2.11 -4.10
C ALA A 114 9.86 3.02 -5.23
N LYS A 115 9.30 4.22 -5.35
CA LYS A 115 9.76 5.25 -6.30
C LYS A 115 11.25 5.58 -6.11
N PHE A 116 11.70 5.79 -4.87
CA PHE A 116 13.11 6.07 -4.56
C PHE A 116 14.03 4.91 -4.91
N LEU A 117 13.58 3.67 -4.75
CA LEU A 117 14.35 2.48 -5.06
C LEU A 117 14.27 2.05 -6.52
N GLY A 118 13.53 2.77 -7.36
CA GLY A 118 13.34 2.43 -8.77
C GLY A 118 12.49 1.17 -8.99
N ILE A 119 11.66 0.80 -8.02
CA ILE A 119 10.72 -0.32 -8.14
C ILE A 119 9.47 0.21 -8.87
N PRO A 120 9.07 -0.41 -9.99
CA PRO A 120 7.86 -0.01 -10.70
C PRO A 120 6.64 -0.16 -9.80
N TYR A 121 5.75 0.83 -9.81
CA TYR A 121 4.55 0.79 -9.00
C TYR A 121 3.30 1.17 -9.78
N TYR A 122 2.21 0.58 -9.36
CA TYR A 122 0.88 0.71 -9.90
C TYR A 122 -0.07 1.26 -8.84
N ILE A 123 -1.04 2.06 -9.27
CA ILE A 123 -2.06 2.61 -8.39
C ILE A 123 -3.42 2.08 -8.83
N GLN A 124 -4.22 1.63 -7.87
CA GLN A 124 -5.62 1.32 -8.07
C GLN A 124 -6.46 2.31 -7.26
N GLU A 125 -7.40 2.98 -7.93
CA GLU A 125 -8.34 3.92 -7.30
C GLU A 125 -9.77 3.45 -7.52
N GLN A 126 -10.43 3.08 -6.45
CA GLN A 126 -11.80 2.57 -6.46
C GLN A 126 -12.85 3.66 -6.24
N ASN A 127 -12.45 4.85 -5.83
CA ASN A 127 -13.36 5.96 -5.56
C ASN A 127 -13.49 6.91 -6.75
N SER A 128 -14.62 7.58 -6.84
CA SER A 128 -14.84 8.64 -7.86
C SER A 128 -13.89 9.84 -7.68
N PHE A 129 -13.38 10.03 -6.45
CA PHE A 129 -12.38 11.06 -6.14
C PHE A 129 -11.12 10.42 -5.61
N ALA A 130 -10.03 10.60 -6.34
CA ALA A 130 -8.74 10.05 -5.94
C ALA A 130 -8.25 10.67 -4.61
N GLY A 131 -7.76 9.82 -3.73
CA GLY A 131 -7.14 10.24 -2.47
C GLY A 131 -5.87 11.09 -2.70
N ILE A 132 -5.51 11.90 -1.71
CA ILE A 132 -4.32 12.79 -1.77
C ILE A 132 -3.05 12.00 -2.11
N THR A 133 -2.87 10.84 -1.50
CA THR A 133 -1.73 9.94 -1.74
C THR A 133 -1.65 9.49 -3.20
N ASN A 134 -2.77 9.01 -3.75
CA ASN A 134 -2.82 8.55 -5.13
C ASN A 134 -2.55 9.71 -6.11
N LYS A 135 -3.10 10.90 -5.87
CA LYS A 135 -2.83 12.10 -6.67
C LYS A 135 -1.35 12.48 -6.66
N ALA A 136 -0.70 12.47 -5.49
CA ALA A 136 0.70 12.85 -5.35
C ALA A 136 1.67 11.89 -6.05
N LEU A 137 1.30 10.60 -6.16
CA LEU A 137 2.14 9.56 -6.74
C LEU A 137 1.78 9.21 -8.19
N ALA A 138 0.64 9.69 -8.69
CA ALA A 138 0.11 9.38 -10.01
C ALA A 138 1.08 9.66 -11.15
N ALA A 139 1.80 10.79 -11.11
CA ALA A 139 2.66 11.25 -12.20
C ALA A 139 3.87 10.33 -12.52
N LYS A 140 4.20 9.41 -11.63
CA LYS A 140 5.33 8.48 -11.75
C LYS A 140 4.92 7.01 -11.65
N ALA A 141 3.62 6.73 -11.52
CA ALA A 141 3.10 5.37 -11.58
C ALA A 141 3.21 4.81 -13.01
N GLU A 142 3.52 3.52 -13.13
CA GLU A 142 3.52 2.85 -14.44
C GLU A 142 2.12 2.86 -15.07
N HIS A 143 1.10 2.55 -14.27
CA HIS A 143 -0.31 2.65 -14.64
C HIS A 143 -1.17 3.00 -13.43
N ILE A 144 -2.32 3.61 -13.72
CA ILE A 144 -3.37 3.91 -12.75
C ILE A 144 -4.63 3.23 -13.22
N PHE A 145 -5.11 2.30 -12.41
CA PHE A 145 -6.37 1.60 -12.64
C PHE A 145 -7.48 2.29 -11.87
N VAL A 146 -8.49 2.78 -12.57
CA VAL A 146 -9.62 3.51 -11.96
C VAL A 146 -10.91 2.72 -12.15
N ALA A 147 -11.79 2.77 -11.15
CA ALA A 147 -13.12 2.17 -11.25
C ALA A 147 -14.12 3.08 -11.98
N TYR A 148 -13.84 4.37 -12.05
CA TYR A 148 -14.69 5.38 -12.69
C TYR A 148 -13.83 6.25 -13.62
N PRO A 149 -14.40 6.66 -14.78
CA PRO A 149 -13.73 7.56 -15.73
C PRO A 149 -13.49 8.95 -15.14
#